data_2b866e0177d6f1c78f2f645423ea933e
#
_entry.id   2b866e0177d6f1c78f2f645423ea933e
#
_cell.length_a   1.000
_cell.length_b   1.000
_cell.length_c   1.000
_cell.angle_alpha   90.00
_cell.angle_beta   90.00
_cell.angle_gamma   90.00
#
_symmetry.space_group_name_H-M   'P 1'
#
loop_
_entity.id
_entity.type
_entity.pdbx_description
1 polymer ?
#
loop_
_entity_poly.entity_id
_entity_poly.type
_entity_poly.pdbx_seq_one_letter_code
_entity_poly.pdbx_strand_id
1 'polypeptide(L)'
;MSVSRRQFLAATAAATAAGLTGSAWADHHESGKHSHDGQPFKISLAQWSLHRTIRAGDLDPLDFPKYARTEFDIGGVEYVNQFFKDKARDESYLGEMKKRGEDHNVEHVLIMVDGEGDLGDPKTAKRLQAVDNHIQWLDAAKFLGCHSIRVNAASSGSWEQQRDHAADGLRRLGEKAEPYGLNVLVENHGGLSSNGEWLASVMQYADHPLVGTLPDFGNFTIDRKTGESFDRYRGLELLMPYAKAVSAKTYHFDDDNNETTIDYDRMMKTVLENDYHGWVGIEWEGSDPSEIEGVKLTKSLLEKQQKALA
;
A
#
# COMPACT_ATOMS: atom_id res chain seq x y z
N MET A 1 39.91 -43.33 -28.16
CA MET A 1 40.94 -42.35 -28.44
C MET A 1 40.43 -40.98 -27.97
N SER A 2 41.09 -40.47 -26.97
CA SER A 2 40.81 -39.17 -26.33
C SER A 2 41.29 -38.04 -27.23
N VAL A 3 40.44 -36.99 -27.44
CA VAL A 3 40.90 -35.71 -27.98
C VAL A 3 40.53 -34.63 -27.01
N SER A 4 41.56 -33.95 -26.57
CA SER A 4 41.72 -33.00 -25.51
C SER A 4 41.08 -31.63 -25.85
N ARG A 5 40.53 -31.00 -24.80
CA ARG A 5 40.21 -29.59 -24.72
C ARG A 5 41.49 -28.76 -24.77
N ARG A 6 41.76 -28.14 -25.89
CA ARG A 6 42.64 -26.93 -26.08
C ARG A 6 42.99 -26.80 -27.54
N GLN A 7 42.28 -25.92 -28.20
CA GLN A 7 42.71 -25.14 -29.34
C GLN A 7 41.49 -24.61 -30.08
N PHE A 8 41.12 -23.39 -29.77
CA PHE A 8 40.64 -22.42 -30.74
C PHE A 8 40.70 -21.04 -30.08
N LEU A 9 41.87 -20.47 -30.19
CA LEU A 9 42.03 -19.03 -30.06
C LEU A 9 42.56 -18.54 -31.41
N ALA A 10 42.02 -17.40 -31.84
CA ALA A 10 42.51 -16.50 -32.89
C ALA A 10 42.02 -16.76 -34.33
N ALA A 11 41.05 -15.96 -34.73
CA ALA A 11 41.09 -15.24 -36.00
C ALA A 11 40.26 -13.97 -35.88
N THR A 12 40.95 -12.85 -35.91
CA THR A 12 40.49 -11.48 -36.11
C THR A 12 39.96 -11.27 -37.53
N ALA A 13 38.91 -10.49 -37.72
CA ALA A 13 38.85 -9.30 -38.54
C ALA A 13 37.43 -8.87 -38.88
N ALA A 14 37.13 -7.70 -38.43
CA ALA A 14 36.54 -6.52 -39.11
C ALA A 14 35.38 -6.69 -40.10
N ALA A 15 34.41 -5.91 -39.85
CA ALA A 15 33.55 -5.02 -40.65
C ALA A 15 32.06 -5.38 -40.61
N THR A 16 31.34 -4.49 -40.24
CA THR A 16 30.38 -3.52 -40.78
C THR A 16 29.20 -3.32 -39.83
N ALA A 17 29.05 -2.08 -39.45
CA ALA A 17 27.91 -1.54 -38.76
C ALA A 17 26.65 -1.69 -39.63
N ALA A 18 25.68 -2.42 -39.15
CA ALA A 18 24.28 -2.30 -39.58
C ALA A 18 23.45 -2.24 -38.30
N GLY A 19 22.77 -1.11 -38.11
CA GLY A 19 21.99 -0.82 -36.94
C GLY A 19 20.83 -1.82 -36.76
N LEU A 20 20.84 -2.47 -35.62
CA LEU A 20 19.66 -3.06 -35.03
C LEU A 20 19.39 -2.22 -33.79
N THR A 21 18.36 -1.39 -33.91
CA THR A 21 17.76 -0.71 -32.78
C THR A 21 17.23 -1.77 -31.80
N GLY A 22 18.05 -2.12 -30.84
CA GLY A 22 17.61 -2.80 -29.65
C GLY A 22 16.69 -1.84 -28.91
N SER A 23 15.42 -2.18 -28.82
CA SER A 23 14.50 -1.56 -27.88
C SER A 23 15.05 -1.81 -26.48
N ALA A 24 15.79 -0.83 -25.97
CA ALA A 24 16.07 -0.71 -24.56
C ALA A 24 14.70 -0.62 -23.89
N TRP A 25 14.39 -1.58 -23.07
CA TRP A 25 13.39 -1.42 -22.03
C TRP A 25 13.93 -0.32 -21.12
N ALA A 26 13.47 0.89 -21.41
CA ALA A 26 13.79 2.03 -20.57
C ALA A 26 13.18 1.75 -19.21
N ASP A 27 14.00 1.78 -18.19
CA ASP A 27 13.65 1.91 -16.80
C ASP A 27 12.63 3.03 -16.64
N HIS A 28 11.34 2.66 -16.55
CA HIS A 28 10.32 3.54 -16.01
C HIS A 28 10.28 3.40 -14.47
N HIS A 29 11.44 3.53 -13.84
CA HIS A 29 11.55 4.04 -12.49
C HIS A 29 11.63 5.57 -12.57
N GLU A 30 10.57 6.20 -13.02
CA GLU A 30 10.26 7.53 -12.52
C GLU A 30 9.70 7.37 -11.10
N SER A 31 10.58 7.16 -10.13
CA SER A 31 10.36 7.59 -8.77
C SER A 31 10.16 9.11 -8.85
N GLY A 32 8.89 9.52 -8.82
CA GLY A 32 8.53 10.92 -9.00
C GLY A 32 9.21 11.78 -7.96
N LYS A 33 10.30 12.43 -8.35
CA LYS A 33 10.80 13.64 -7.68
C LYS A 33 9.78 14.75 -7.89
N HIS A 34 8.66 14.65 -7.23
CA HIS A 34 7.69 15.72 -7.11
C HIS A 34 7.32 15.87 -5.64
N SER A 35 8.21 16.53 -4.88
CA SER A 35 7.79 17.21 -3.67
C SER A 35 6.76 18.24 -4.08
N HIS A 36 5.48 18.01 -3.81
CA HIS A 36 4.51 19.08 -3.84
C HIS A 36 4.90 20.04 -2.71
N ASP A 37 5.17 21.30 -3.05
CA ASP A 37 5.48 22.41 -2.15
C ASP A 37 6.73 22.23 -1.25
N GLY A 38 7.71 21.40 -1.66
CA GLY A 38 8.95 21.22 -0.91
C GLY A 38 8.84 20.32 0.33
N GLN A 39 7.72 19.65 0.54
CA GLN A 39 7.57 18.70 1.64
C GLN A 39 8.17 17.32 1.30
N PRO A 40 8.79 16.63 2.27
CA PRO A 40 9.45 15.34 2.02
C PRO A 40 8.49 14.18 1.69
N PHE A 41 7.22 14.30 2.04
CA PHE A 41 6.13 13.34 1.71
C PHE A 41 4.78 14.04 1.73
N LYS A 42 3.75 13.40 1.17
CA LYS A 42 2.36 13.88 1.19
C LYS A 42 1.58 13.22 2.33
N ILE A 43 0.59 13.92 2.89
CA ILE A 43 -0.30 13.39 3.93
C ILE A 43 -1.65 13.07 3.33
N SER A 44 -2.13 11.82 3.49
CA SER A 44 -3.48 11.37 3.19
C SER A 44 -4.24 10.96 4.45
N LEU A 45 -5.54 10.75 4.31
CA LEU A 45 -6.41 10.27 5.38
C LEU A 45 -7.04 8.93 4.98
N ALA A 46 -6.80 7.88 5.77
CA ALA A 46 -7.50 6.62 5.64
C ALA A 46 -8.92 6.75 6.22
N GLN A 47 -9.91 6.33 5.44
CA GLN A 47 -11.33 6.37 5.82
C GLN A 47 -11.61 5.55 7.09
N TRP A 48 -10.78 4.54 7.36
CA TRP A 48 -10.85 3.76 8.59
C TRP A 48 -10.66 4.59 9.85
N SER A 49 -9.91 5.68 9.80
CA SER A 49 -9.74 6.61 10.93
C SER A 49 -11.08 7.19 11.46
N LEU A 50 -12.12 7.20 10.62
CA LEU A 50 -13.44 7.70 10.95
C LEU A 50 -14.52 6.61 10.92
N HIS A 51 -14.12 5.34 11.10
CA HIS A 51 -15.02 4.19 10.94
C HIS A 51 -16.19 4.17 11.94
N ARG A 52 -16.00 4.68 13.15
CA ARG A 52 -17.08 4.80 14.16
C ARG A 52 -18.06 5.89 13.79
N THR A 53 -17.55 7.06 13.38
CA THR A 53 -18.35 8.20 12.90
C THR A 53 -19.19 7.82 11.68
N ILE A 54 -18.60 7.12 10.71
CA ILE A 54 -19.31 6.64 9.51
C ILE A 54 -20.38 5.58 9.88
N ARG A 55 -20.02 4.61 10.72
CA ARG A 55 -20.96 3.55 11.14
C ARG A 55 -22.11 4.08 12.02
N ALA A 56 -21.90 5.17 12.73
CA ALA A 56 -22.96 5.85 13.48
C ALA A 56 -23.93 6.64 12.58
N GLY A 57 -23.53 6.87 11.30
CA GLY A 57 -24.32 7.67 10.35
C GLY A 57 -24.07 9.16 10.47
N ASP A 58 -23.07 9.59 11.25
CA ASP A 58 -22.71 10.99 11.46
C ASP A 58 -21.88 11.54 10.29
N LEU A 59 -21.31 10.68 9.45
CA LEU A 59 -20.61 11.02 8.21
C LEU A 59 -21.03 10.07 7.09
N ASP A 60 -21.61 10.63 6.01
CA ASP A 60 -21.86 9.88 4.78
C ASP A 60 -20.53 9.56 4.09
N PRO A 61 -20.27 8.29 3.68
CA PRO A 61 -19.07 7.93 2.96
C PRO A 61 -18.79 8.79 1.71
N LEU A 62 -19.82 9.28 1.03
CA LEU A 62 -19.68 10.20 -0.11
C LEU A 62 -19.13 11.57 0.29
N ASP A 63 -19.37 12.02 1.53
CA ASP A 63 -18.86 13.31 2.02
C ASP A 63 -17.42 13.20 2.57
N PHE A 64 -16.84 12.01 2.61
CA PHE A 64 -15.51 11.79 3.17
C PHE A 64 -14.40 12.66 2.54
N PRO A 65 -14.29 12.82 1.19
CA PRO A 65 -13.29 13.71 0.59
C PRO A 65 -13.46 15.17 1.03
N LYS A 66 -14.71 15.66 1.00
CA LYS A 66 -15.03 17.01 1.49
C LYS A 66 -14.64 17.16 2.96
N TYR A 67 -15.02 16.17 3.80
CA TYR A 67 -14.73 16.20 5.24
C TYR A 67 -13.23 16.21 5.52
N ALA A 68 -12.44 15.39 4.81
CA ALA A 68 -10.98 15.38 4.90
C ALA A 68 -10.37 16.77 4.65
N ARG A 69 -10.88 17.48 3.65
CA ARG A 69 -10.40 18.83 3.32
C ARG A 69 -10.89 19.86 4.34
N THR A 70 -12.19 19.90 4.63
CA THR A 70 -12.78 21.00 5.41
C THR A 70 -12.50 20.90 6.91
N GLU A 71 -12.41 19.68 7.46
CA GLU A 71 -12.17 19.47 8.89
C GLU A 71 -10.68 19.34 9.23
N PHE A 72 -9.88 18.76 8.31
CA PHE A 72 -8.49 18.46 8.60
C PHE A 72 -7.49 19.15 7.66
N ASP A 73 -7.95 19.83 6.61
CA ASP A 73 -7.10 20.37 5.55
C ASP A 73 -6.13 19.29 4.99
N ILE A 74 -6.68 18.12 4.67
CA ILE A 74 -5.96 17.00 4.06
C ILE A 74 -6.39 16.88 2.59
N GLY A 75 -5.39 16.77 1.69
CA GLY A 75 -5.59 16.78 0.24
C GLY A 75 -5.56 15.42 -0.43
N GLY A 76 -5.47 14.32 0.32
CA GLY A 76 -5.51 12.96 -0.21
C GLY A 76 -6.37 12.05 0.66
N VAL A 77 -7.12 11.12 0.06
CA VAL A 77 -7.99 10.19 0.79
C VAL A 77 -7.80 8.75 0.33
N GLU A 78 -7.90 7.84 1.29
CA GLU A 78 -7.77 6.40 1.11
C GLU A 78 -9.08 5.75 1.56
N TYR A 79 -9.79 5.15 0.62
CA TYR A 79 -11.12 4.59 0.87
C TYR A 79 -11.05 3.18 1.46
N VAL A 80 -12.14 2.78 2.14
CA VAL A 80 -12.34 1.40 2.59
C VAL A 80 -13.59 0.86 1.93
N ASN A 81 -13.46 -0.22 1.17
CA ASN A 81 -14.54 -0.81 0.38
C ASN A 81 -15.77 -1.19 1.20
N GLN A 82 -15.61 -1.50 2.47
CA GLN A 82 -16.71 -1.88 3.37
C GLN A 82 -17.80 -0.80 3.50
N PHE A 83 -17.44 0.48 3.31
CA PHE A 83 -18.39 1.59 3.44
C PHE A 83 -19.21 1.83 2.16
N PHE A 84 -18.85 1.18 1.03
CA PHE A 84 -19.57 1.27 -0.24
C PHE A 84 -19.50 -0.05 -1.03
N LYS A 85 -19.61 -1.17 -0.34
CA LYS A 85 -19.33 -2.51 -0.88
C LYS A 85 -20.23 -2.89 -2.07
N ASP A 86 -21.48 -2.48 -2.07
CA ASP A 86 -22.45 -2.71 -3.14
C ASP A 86 -22.36 -1.67 -4.29
N LYS A 87 -21.41 -0.74 -4.21
CA LYS A 87 -21.25 0.39 -5.13
C LYS A 87 -20.02 0.31 -6.03
N ALA A 88 -19.24 -0.77 -5.96
CA ALA A 88 -18.02 -0.92 -6.76
C ALA A 88 -18.24 -0.73 -8.28
N ARG A 89 -19.47 -1.00 -8.77
CA ARG A 89 -19.86 -0.86 -10.19
C ARG A 89 -20.97 0.16 -10.43
N ASP A 90 -21.30 0.95 -9.41
CA ASP A 90 -22.31 2.02 -9.51
C ASP A 90 -21.61 3.30 -9.99
N GLU A 91 -21.58 3.51 -11.31
CA GLU A 91 -20.92 4.66 -11.93
C GLU A 91 -21.49 6.00 -11.45
N SER A 92 -22.79 6.05 -11.09
CA SER A 92 -23.40 7.26 -10.55
C SER A 92 -22.86 7.59 -9.16
N TYR A 93 -22.73 6.57 -8.30
CA TYR A 93 -22.16 6.73 -6.97
C TYR A 93 -20.67 7.09 -7.01
N LEU A 94 -19.90 6.35 -7.81
CA LEU A 94 -18.46 6.64 -8.00
C LEU A 94 -18.23 8.00 -8.67
N GLY A 95 -19.12 8.39 -9.60
CA GLY A 95 -19.07 9.71 -10.24
C GLY A 95 -19.31 10.85 -9.26
N GLU A 96 -20.27 10.68 -8.34
CA GLU A 96 -20.51 11.66 -7.28
C GLU A 96 -19.33 11.72 -6.28
N MET A 97 -18.77 10.57 -5.91
CA MET A 97 -17.58 10.49 -5.04
C MET A 97 -16.39 11.23 -5.67
N LYS A 98 -16.13 10.96 -6.95
CA LYS A 98 -15.07 11.62 -7.72
C LYS A 98 -15.27 13.12 -7.78
N LYS A 99 -16.49 13.55 -8.12
CA LYS A 99 -16.84 14.97 -8.19
C LYS A 99 -16.61 15.69 -6.85
N ARG A 100 -17.01 15.09 -5.71
CA ARG A 100 -16.78 15.69 -4.39
C ARG A 100 -15.30 15.82 -4.05
N GLY A 101 -14.45 14.89 -4.49
CA GLY A 101 -13.00 15.04 -4.41
C GLY A 101 -12.48 16.22 -5.23
N GLU A 102 -12.88 16.29 -6.49
CA GLU A 102 -12.48 17.35 -7.43
C GLU A 102 -12.94 18.75 -6.94
N ASP A 103 -14.20 18.88 -6.50
CA ASP A 103 -14.78 20.14 -5.99
C ASP A 103 -14.01 20.70 -4.77
N HIS A 104 -13.26 19.84 -4.05
CA HIS A 104 -12.52 20.21 -2.84
C HIS A 104 -11.00 20.07 -2.98
N ASN A 105 -10.47 19.83 -4.19
CA ASN A 105 -9.05 19.59 -4.43
C ASN A 105 -8.49 18.46 -3.55
N VAL A 106 -9.16 17.30 -3.57
CA VAL A 106 -8.75 16.10 -2.85
C VAL A 106 -8.42 14.99 -3.84
N GLU A 107 -7.21 14.46 -3.77
CA GLU A 107 -6.78 13.32 -4.58
C GLU A 107 -7.35 12.01 -4.00
N HIS A 108 -7.83 11.12 -4.89
CA HIS A 108 -8.24 9.76 -4.55
C HIS A 108 -7.00 8.87 -4.61
N VAL A 109 -6.46 8.49 -3.46
CA VAL A 109 -5.14 7.84 -3.37
C VAL A 109 -5.24 6.35 -3.65
N LEU A 110 -6.06 5.62 -2.90
CA LEU A 110 -6.27 4.18 -3.06
C LEU A 110 -7.62 3.73 -2.48
N ILE A 111 -7.98 2.46 -2.76
CA ILE A 111 -9.08 1.75 -2.10
C ILE A 111 -8.51 0.57 -1.32
N MET A 112 -8.78 0.51 -0.02
CA MET A 112 -8.53 -0.65 0.82
C MET A 112 -9.63 -1.68 0.61
N VAL A 113 -9.24 -2.89 0.18
CA VAL A 113 -10.18 -3.95 -0.22
C VAL A 113 -10.14 -5.10 0.78
N ASP A 114 -11.25 -5.27 1.49
CA ASP A 114 -11.46 -6.35 2.45
C ASP A 114 -12.64 -7.23 2.04
N GLY A 115 -12.59 -8.51 2.46
CA GLY A 115 -13.73 -9.42 2.35
C GLY A 115 -14.02 -9.94 0.95
N GLU A 116 -13.05 -9.91 0.03
CA GLU A 116 -13.17 -10.44 -1.34
C GLU A 116 -12.58 -11.85 -1.50
N GLY A 117 -12.26 -12.52 -0.39
CA GLY A 117 -11.62 -13.83 -0.33
C GLY A 117 -10.12 -13.76 -0.16
N ASP A 118 -9.51 -14.91 0.18
CA ASP A 118 -8.09 -14.99 0.50
C ASP A 118 -7.26 -15.15 -0.77
N LEU A 119 -6.45 -14.15 -1.09
CA LEU A 119 -5.51 -14.20 -2.23
C LEU A 119 -4.45 -15.31 -2.08
N GLY A 120 -4.25 -15.82 -0.87
CA GLY A 120 -3.41 -16.97 -0.58
C GLY A 120 -4.19 -18.26 -0.24
N ASP A 121 -5.48 -18.41 -0.64
CA ASP A 121 -6.21 -19.65 -0.33
C ASP A 121 -5.48 -20.87 -0.87
N PRO A 122 -5.26 -21.93 -0.05
CA PRO A 122 -4.56 -23.14 -0.47
C PRO A 122 -5.26 -23.88 -1.62
N LYS A 123 -6.59 -23.70 -1.77
CA LYS A 123 -7.36 -24.23 -2.88
C LYS A 123 -7.28 -23.28 -4.06
N THR A 124 -6.61 -23.70 -5.13
CA THR A 124 -6.43 -22.90 -6.35
C THR A 124 -7.73 -22.27 -6.87
N ALA A 125 -8.83 -23.03 -6.90
CA ALA A 125 -10.12 -22.50 -7.37
C ALA A 125 -10.62 -21.31 -6.53
N LYS A 126 -10.43 -21.35 -5.19
CA LYS A 126 -10.82 -20.24 -4.31
C LYS A 126 -9.86 -19.06 -4.44
N ARG A 127 -8.56 -19.33 -4.59
CA ARG A 127 -7.56 -18.29 -4.83
C ARG A 127 -7.84 -17.54 -6.14
N LEU A 128 -8.19 -18.25 -7.21
CA LEU A 128 -8.59 -17.64 -8.48
C LEU A 128 -9.90 -16.85 -8.36
N GLN A 129 -10.87 -17.36 -7.62
CA GLN A 129 -12.11 -16.62 -7.36
C GLN A 129 -11.83 -15.33 -6.55
N ALA A 130 -10.92 -15.37 -5.56
CA ALA A 130 -10.51 -14.15 -4.85
C ALA A 130 -9.89 -13.13 -5.81
N VAL A 131 -9.00 -13.55 -6.70
CA VAL A 131 -8.44 -12.67 -7.76
C VAL A 131 -9.57 -12.03 -8.59
N ASP A 132 -10.52 -12.83 -9.07
CA ASP A 132 -11.64 -12.33 -9.88
C ASP A 132 -12.55 -11.36 -9.10
N ASN A 133 -12.77 -11.60 -7.80
CA ASN A 133 -13.56 -10.71 -6.96
C ASN A 133 -12.92 -9.33 -6.78
N HIS A 134 -11.58 -9.23 -6.82
CA HIS A 134 -10.88 -7.95 -6.70
C HIS A 134 -10.95 -7.09 -7.97
N ILE A 135 -11.30 -7.67 -9.14
CA ILE A 135 -11.31 -6.91 -10.42
C ILE A 135 -12.28 -5.72 -10.37
N GLN A 136 -13.45 -5.87 -9.74
CA GLN A 136 -14.39 -4.75 -9.59
C GLN A 136 -13.78 -3.55 -8.83
N TRP A 137 -12.83 -3.80 -7.94
CA TRP A 137 -12.15 -2.75 -7.18
C TRP A 137 -11.00 -2.11 -7.98
N LEU A 138 -10.41 -2.84 -8.94
CA LEU A 138 -9.52 -2.25 -9.96
C LEU A 138 -10.33 -1.32 -10.88
N ASP A 139 -11.55 -1.73 -11.32
CA ASP A 139 -12.45 -0.88 -12.10
C ASP A 139 -12.78 0.41 -11.33
N ALA A 140 -13.22 0.30 -10.07
CA ALA A 140 -13.58 1.43 -9.23
C ALA A 140 -12.38 2.37 -8.96
N ALA A 141 -11.22 1.80 -8.61
CA ALA A 141 -10.00 2.57 -8.35
C ALA A 141 -9.53 3.33 -9.60
N LYS A 142 -9.59 2.70 -10.78
CA LYS A 142 -9.28 3.36 -12.05
C LYS A 142 -10.25 4.49 -12.35
N PHE A 143 -11.54 4.27 -12.15
CA PHE A 143 -12.58 5.29 -12.37
C PHE A 143 -12.37 6.52 -11.48
N LEU A 144 -12.05 6.32 -10.20
CA LEU A 144 -11.76 7.39 -9.25
C LEU A 144 -10.43 8.10 -9.53
N GLY A 145 -9.48 7.46 -10.23
CA GLY A 145 -8.14 7.99 -10.46
C GLY A 145 -7.14 7.62 -9.36
N CYS A 146 -7.43 6.61 -8.56
CA CYS A 146 -6.49 6.06 -7.58
C CYS A 146 -5.24 5.51 -8.26
N HIS A 147 -4.13 5.45 -7.53
CA HIS A 147 -2.89 4.81 -8.03
C HIS A 147 -2.77 3.34 -7.63
N SER A 148 -3.59 2.87 -6.70
CA SER A 148 -3.49 1.51 -6.15
C SER A 148 -4.81 0.99 -5.59
N ILE A 149 -4.87 -0.32 -5.39
CA ILE A 149 -5.73 -0.95 -4.39
C ILE A 149 -4.86 -1.56 -3.29
N ARG A 150 -5.30 -1.53 -2.03
CA ARG A 150 -4.68 -2.28 -0.94
C ARG A 150 -5.45 -3.56 -0.68
N VAL A 151 -4.75 -4.66 -0.54
CA VAL A 151 -5.31 -6.01 -0.36
C VAL A 151 -4.64 -6.73 0.82
N ASN A 152 -5.21 -7.86 1.22
CA ASN A 152 -4.66 -8.72 2.27
C ASN A 152 -4.01 -9.98 1.66
N ALA A 153 -2.90 -10.45 2.26
CA ALA A 153 -2.21 -11.68 1.88
C ALA A 153 -2.61 -12.87 2.78
N ALA A 154 -3.92 -12.97 3.10
CA ALA A 154 -4.43 -14.05 3.95
C ALA A 154 -4.25 -15.41 3.29
N SER A 155 -3.79 -16.41 4.09
CA SER A 155 -3.56 -17.79 3.65
C SER A 155 -3.66 -18.76 4.84
N SER A 156 -3.41 -20.05 4.59
CA SER A 156 -3.31 -21.08 5.63
C SER A 156 -2.34 -22.20 5.23
N GLY A 157 -1.80 -22.94 6.23
CA GLY A 157 -0.79 -23.96 6.02
C GLY A 157 0.53 -23.64 6.71
N SER A 158 1.65 -24.25 6.27
CA SER A 158 2.97 -23.90 6.76
C SER A 158 3.40 -22.51 6.30
N TRP A 159 4.46 -21.99 6.87
CA TRP A 159 5.04 -20.69 6.52
C TRP A 159 5.32 -20.57 5.00
N GLU A 160 5.94 -21.61 4.42
CA GLU A 160 6.28 -21.65 3.00
C GLU A 160 5.04 -21.84 2.13
N GLN A 161 4.09 -22.69 2.56
CA GLN A 161 2.84 -22.90 1.81
C GLN A 161 2.03 -21.60 1.73
N GLN A 162 1.90 -20.89 2.84
CA GLN A 162 1.20 -19.60 2.86
C GLN A 162 1.89 -18.59 1.97
N ARG A 163 3.23 -18.47 2.04
CA ARG A 163 4.03 -17.59 1.17
C ARG A 163 3.77 -17.89 -0.31
N ASP A 164 3.91 -19.15 -0.71
CA ASP A 164 3.81 -19.56 -2.12
C ASP A 164 2.39 -19.32 -2.67
N HIS A 165 1.36 -19.60 -1.86
CA HIS A 165 -0.03 -19.34 -2.24
C HIS A 165 -0.33 -17.83 -2.35
N ALA A 166 0.11 -17.04 -1.37
CA ALA A 166 -0.08 -15.59 -1.38
C ALA A 166 0.65 -14.95 -2.58
N ALA A 167 1.88 -15.36 -2.84
CA ALA A 167 2.66 -14.89 -3.98
C ALA A 167 2.00 -15.21 -5.33
N ASP A 168 1.44 -16.44 -5.50
CA ASP A 168 0.71 -16.80 -6.72
C ASP A 168 -0.55 -15.95 -6.92
N GLY A 169 -1.36 -15.76 -5.87
CA GLY A 169 -2.56 -14.93 -5.98
C GLY A 169 -2.26 -13.46 -6.25
N LEU A 170 -1.26 -12.91 -5.56
CA LEU A 170 -0.84 -11.52 -5.75
C LEU A 170 -0.25 -11.28 -7.14
N ARG A 171 0.59 -12.18 -7.66
CA ARG A 171 1.10 -12.10 -9.04
C ARG A 171 -0.04 -12.07 -10.04
N ARG A 172 -0.99 -12.98 -9.93
CA ARG A 172 -2.17 -13.03 -10.81
C ARG A 172 -3.01 -11.76 -10.73
N LEU A 173 -3.19 -11.20 -9.54
CA LEU A 173 -3.90 -9.94 -9.39
C LEU A 173 -3.09 -8.77 -9.98
N GLY A 174 -1.76 -8.78 -9.83
CA GLY A 174 -0.85 -7.85 -10.48
C GLY A 174 -0.98 -7.88 -12.02
N GLU A 175 -0.99 -9.08 -12.62
CA GLU A 175 -1.23 -9.29 -14.06
C GLU A 175 -2.60 -8.71 -14.49
N LYS A 176 -3.64 -8.86 -13.65
CA LYS A 176 -4.96 -8.23 -13.90
C LYS A 176 -4.93 -6.72 -13.76
N ALA A 177 -4.06 -6.17 -12.93
CA ALA A 177 -3.92 -4.74 -12.71
C ALA A 177 -3.13 -4.01 -13.81
N GLU A 178 -2.34 -4.73 -14.64
CA GLU A 178 -1.54 -4.13 -15.71
C GLU A 178 -2.35 -3.23 -16.68
N PRO A 179 -3.51 -3.67 -17.23
CA PRO A 179 -4.31 -2.84 -18.15
C PRO A 179 -4.84 -1.55 -17.49
N TYR A 180 -4.94 -1.55 -16.17
CA TYR A 180 -5.39 -0.39 -15.39
C TYR A 180 -4.26 0.58 -15.06
N GLY A 181 -3.00 0.11 -15.08
CA GLY A 181 -1.85 0.87 -14.59
C GLY A 181 -1.91 1.12 -13.09
N LEU A 182 -2.51 0.20 -12.34
CA LEU A 182 -2.69 0.30 -10.89
C LEU A 182 -1.75 -0.65 -10.15
N ASN A 183 -1.32 -0.24 -8.95
CA ASN A 183 -0.58 -1.14 -8.09
C ASN A 183 -1.53 -1.96 -7.20
N VAL A 184 -1.06 -3.14 -6.80
CA VAL A 184 -1.67 -4.05 -5.82
C VAL A 184 -0.77 -4.05 -4.59
N LEU A 185 -1.22 -3.44 -3.51
CA LEU A 185 -0.41 -3.23 -2.31
C LEU A 185 -0.87 -4.15 -1.19
N VAL A 186 0.06 -4.81 -0.53
CA VAL A 186 -0.24 -5.63 0.64
C VAL A 186 0.11 -4.86 1.89
N GLU A 187 -0.87 -4.76 2.78
CA GLU A 187 -0.65 -4.28 4.14
C GLU A 187 -0.22 -5.44 5.05
N ASN A 188 0.69 -5.18 5.98
CA ASN A 188 0.92 -6.07 7.11
C ASN A 188 -0.31 -5.99 8.04
N HIS A 189 -1.22 -7.00 7.98
CA HIS A 189 -2.55 -6.92 8.59
C HIS A 189 -2.98 -8.24 9.25
N GLY A 190 -2.26 -8.66 10.28
CA GLY A 190 -2.54 -9.87 11.06
C GLY A 190 -2.02 -11.16 10.42
N GLY A 191 -1.92 -12.21 11.21
CA GLY A 191 -1.34 -13.47 10.80
C GLY A 191 0.10 -13.32 10.32
N LEU A 192 0.54 -14.18 9.41
CA LEU A 192 1.90 -14.10 8.88
C LEU A 192 2.18 -12.81 8.10
N SER A 193 1.16 -12.09 7.58
CA SER A 193 1.41 -10.80 6.93
C SER A 193 1.97 -9.75 7.89
N SER A 194 1.74 -9.90 9.21
CA SER A 194 2.36 -9.09 10.26
C SER A 194 3.81 -9.48 10.59
N ASN A 195 4.35 -10.52 9.98
CA ASN A 195 5.76 -10.85 10.05
C ASN A 195 6.50 -10.23 8.86
N GLY A 196 7.36 -9.24 9.12
CA GLY A 196 8.06 -8.51 8.06
C GLY A 196 8.93 -9.39 7.16
N GLU A 197 9.55 -10.44 7.70
CA GLU A 197 10.35 -11.39 6.90
C GLU A 197 9.46 -12.23 5.97
N TRP A 198 8.31 -12.66 6.49
CA TRP A 198 7.36 -13.41 5.67
C TRP A 198 6.82 -12.56 4.54
N LEU A 199 6.32 -11.36 4.83
CA LEU A 199 5.72 -10.50 3.81
C LEU A 199 6.74 -10.03 2.77
N ALA A 200 7.96 -9.70 3.17
CA ALA A 200 9.05 -9.39 2.24
C ALA A 200 9.36 -10.60 1.32
N SER A 201 9.34 -11.83 1.86
CA SER A 201 9.52 -13.04 1.04
C SER A 201 8.35 -13.25 0.06
N VAL A 202 7.11 -12.92 0.44
CA VAL A 202 5.96 -12.95 -0.47
C VAL A 202 6.19 -12.00 -1.65
N MET A 203 6.69 -10.79 -1.42
CA MET A 203 7.00 -9.83 -2.50
C MET A 203 8.06 -10.39 -3.46
N GLN A 204 9.13 -11.00 -2.93
CA GLN A 204 10.17 -11.64 -3.75
C GLN A 204 9.62 -12.79 -4.60
N TYR A 205 8.71 -13.60 -4.06
CA TYR A 205 8.11 -14.73 -4.77
C TYR A 205 6.99 -14.32 -5.72
N ALA A 206 6.27 -13.25 -5.44
CA ALA A 206 5.30 -12.66 -6.37
C ALA A 206 6.00 -12.11 -7.61
N ASP A 207 7.17 -11.49 -7.46
CA ASP A 207 8.05 -11.01 -8.53
C ASP A 207 7.27 -10.29 -9.65
N HIS A 208 6.51 -9.25 -9.27
CA HIS A 208 5.68 -8.51 -10.20
C HIS A 208 5.79 -6.99 -9.95
N PRO A 209 6.04 -6.15 -10.96
CA PRO A 209 6.37 -4.73 -10.78
C PRO A 209 5.22 -3.90 -10.18
N LEU A 210 3.98 -4.32 -10.37
CA LEU A 210 2.81 -3.65 -9.80
C LEU A 210 2.42 -4.17 -8.41
N VAL A 211 3.01 -5.28 -7.94
CA VAL A 211 2.79 -5.79 -6.58
C VAL A 211 3.80 -5.15 -5.64
N GLY A 212 3.33 -4.62 -4.53
CA GLY A 212 4.16 -3.96 -3.54
C GLY A 212 3.54 -4.02 -2.14
N THR A 213 4.08 -3.23 -1.23
CA THR A 213 3.58 -3.15 0.14
C THR A 213 2.97 -1.78 0.44
N LEU A 214 2.08 -1.77 1.42
CA LEU A 214 1.63 -0.63 2.18
C LEU A 214 2.00 -0.92 3.64
N PRO A 215 3.24 -0.62 4.09
CA PRO A 215 3.64 -0.85 5.46
C PRO A 215 2.80 -0.02 6.43
N ASP A 216 2.15 -0.70 7.37
CA ASP A 216 1.44 -0.09 8.49
C ASP A 216 2.33 -0.08 9.73
N PHE A 217 2.42 1.04 10.44
CA PHE A 217 3.31 1.21 11.58
C PHE A 217 2.91 0.41 12.82
N GLY A 218 1.63 0.00 12.91
CA GLY A 218 1.06 -0.66 14.08
C GLY A 218 0.82 -2.15 13.94
N ASN A 219 0.51 -2.64 12.75
CA ASN A 219 -0.02 -3.97 12.48
C ASN A 219 1.05 -5.08 12.45
N PHE A 220 1.85 -5.19 13.52
CA PHE A 220 2.89 -6.22 13.65
C PHE A 220 2.53 -7.36 14.62
N THR A 221 1.27 -7.46 15.05
CA THR A 221 0.80 -8.60 15.85
C THR A 221 0.42 -9.78 14.96
N ILE A 222 1.18 -10.88 15.08
CA ILE A 222 0.98 -12.11 14.30
C ILE A 222 -0.19 -12.91 14.86
N ASP A 223 -0.22 -13.11 16.17
CA ASP A 223 -1.32 -13.82 16.84
C ASP A 223 -1.80 -13.02 18.07
N ARG A 224 -3.02 -12.50 17.97
CA ARG A 224 -3.66 -11.74 19.07
C ARG A 224 -3.94 -12.57 20.31
N LYS A 225 -4.05 -13.90 20.20
CA LYS A 225 -4.35 -14.78 21.33
C LYS A 225 -3.12 -15.06 22.17
N THR A 226 -1.98 -15.25 21.55
CA THR A 226 -0.70 -15.51 22.21
C THR A 226 0.07 -14.22 22.51
N GLY A 227 -0.25 -13.12 21.85
CA GLY A 227 0.52 -11.88 21.88
C GLY A 227 1.78 -11.92 21.02
N GLU A 228 1.94 -12.96 20.18
CA GLU A 228 3.07 -13.05 19.27
C GLU A 228 3.07 -11.87 18.30
N SER A 229 4.22 -11.19 18.20
CA SER A 229 4.39 -10.02 17.35
C SER A 229 5.78 -10.00 16.73
N PHE A 230 5.92 -9.33 15.61
CA PHE A 230 7.20 -9.02 14.98
C PHE A 230 7.70 -7.63 15.42
N ASP A 231 9.01 -7.44 15.47
CA ASP A 231 9.55 -6.09 15.73
C ASP A 231 9.14 -5.13 14.61
N ARG A 232 8.36 -4.10 14.96
CA ARG A 232 7.76 -3.18 13.99
C ARG A 232 8.80 -2.38 13.20
N TYR A 233 9.90 -2.01 13.84
CA TYR A 233 10.95 -1.22 13.19
C TYR A 233 11.72 -2.08 12.19
N ARG A 234 12.06 -3.30 12.58
CA ARG A 234 12.64 -4.28 11.68
C ARG A 234 11.68 -4.66 10.56
N GLY A 235 10.39 -4.78 10.88
CA GLY A 235 9.35 -5.04 9.89
C GLY A 235 9.26 -3.93 8.85
N LEU A 236 9.24 -2.68 9.28
CA LEU A 236 9.24 -1.54 8.36
C LEU A 236 10.49 -1.52 7.45
N GLU A 237 11.69 -1.71 8.02
CA GLU A 237 12.94 -1.80 7.23
C GLU A 237 12.87 -2.85 6.11
N LEU A 238 12.22 -3.99 6.38
CA LEU A 238 12.09 -5.09 5.41
C LEU A 238 11.02 -4.83 4.33
N LEU A 239 9.99 -4.05 4.66
CA LEU A 239 8.86 -3.81 3.76
C LEU A 239 9.03 -2.55 2.90
N MET A 240 9.77 -1.54 3.38
CA MET A 240 9.99 -0.28 2.65
C MET A 240 10.59 -0.44 1.25
N PRO A 241 11.50 -1.39 0.95
CA PRO A 241 11.99 -1.60 -0.42
C PRO A 241 10.89 -1.93 -1.45
N TYR A 242 9.71 -2.37 -1.00
CA TYR A 242 8.55 -2.71 -1.83
C TYR A 242 7.41 -1.70 -1.69
N ALA A 243 7.56 -0.68 -0.85
CA ALA A 243 6.48 0.23 -0.49
C ALA A 243 6.10 1.17 -1.65
N LYS A 244 4.78 1.31 -1.84
CA LYS A 244 4.19 2.27 -2.78
C LYS A 244 3.10 3.14 -2.13
N ALA A 245 2.81 2.90 -0.87
CA ALA A 245 2.05 3.72 0.06
C ALA A 245 2.52 3.35 1.48
N VAL A 246 2.19 4.16 2.49
CA VAL A 246 2.55 3.93 3.90
C VAL A 246 1.36 4.30 4.78
N SER A 247 1.04 3.46 5.77
CA SER A 247 0.00 3.73 6.77
C SER A 247 0.64 4.18 8.10
N ALA A 248 0.42 5.43 8.43
CA ALA A 248 0.85 6.05 9.69
C ALA A 248 -0.17 5.76 10.80
N LYS A 249 -0.19 4.52 11.27
CA LYS A 249 -1.06 4.08 12.38
C LYS A 249 -0.71 4.79 13.68
N THR A 250 -1.72 5.27 14.40
CA THR A 250 -1.59 5.83 15.75
C THR A 250 -2.66 5.27 16.67
N TYR A 251 -2.32 5.20 17.97
CA TYR A 251 -3.20 4.63 19.00
C TYR A 251 -3.37 5.51 20.23
N HIS A 252 -2.30 6.17 20.68
CA HIS A 252 -2.25 6.82 21.97
C HIS A 252 -1.39 8.06 21.94
N PHE A 253 -1.95 9.16 22.45
CA PHE A 253 -1.22 10.42 22.63
C PHE A 253 -1.17 10.78 24.13
N ASP A 254 -0.01 11.29 24.58
CA ASP A 254 0.16 11.87 25.92
C ASP A 254 -0.34 13.33 25.97
N ASP A 255 -0.25 13.94 27.16
CA ASP A 255 -0.67 15.34 27.38
C ASP A 255 0.17 16.36 26.59
N ASP A 256 1.34 15.96 26.10
CA ASP A 256 2.23 16.78 25.25
C ASP A 256 2.01 16.50 23.74
N ASN A 257 0.98 15.72 23.40
CA ASN A 257 0.61 15.30 22.03
C ASN A 257 1.68 14.45 21.34
N ASN A 258 2.44 13.65 22.07
CA ASN A 258 3.33 12.66 21.49
C ASN A 258 2.62 11.30 21.39
N GLU A 259 2.77 10.60 20.28
CA GLU A 259 2.37 9.21 20.18
C GLU A 259 3.27 8.35 21.06
N THR A 260 2.66 7.51 21.93
CA THR A 260 3.39 6.83 23.02
C THR A 260 3.67 5.35 22.77
N THR A 261 3.07 4.76 21.73
CA THR A 261 3.22 3.33 21.41
C THR A 261 4.18 3.08 20.26
N ILE A 262 4.41 4.09 19.41
CA ILE A 262 5.22 4.01 18.18
C ILE A 262 6.22 5.18 18.17
N ASP A 263 7.50 4.87 18.03
CA ASP A 263 8.56 5.88 17.84
C ASP A 263 8.49 6.41 16.40
N TYR A 264 7.82 7.53 16.22
CA TYR A 264 7.60 8.17 14.91
C TYR A 264 8.87 8.74 14.30
N ASP A 265 9.82 9.21 15.13
CA ASP A 265 11.11 9.70 14.63
C ASP A 265 11.87 8.57 13.94
N ARG A 266 11.87 7.37 14.54
CA ARG A 266 12.50 6.19 13.97
C ARG A 266 11.74 5.68 12.73
N MET A 267 10.40 5.65 12.77
CA MET A 267 9.58 5.21 11.63
C MET A 267 9.78 6.10 10.41
N MET A 268 9.59 7.41 10.57
CA MET A 268 9.68 8.34 9.45
C MET A 268 11.09 8.48 8.89
N LYS A 269 12.10 8.36 9.75
CA LYS A 269 13.50 8.25 9.31
C LYS A 269 13.69 7.04 8.37
N THR A 270 13.20 5.85 8.77
CA THR A 270 13.27 4.64 7.93
C THR A 270 12.51 4.83 6.60
N VAL A 271 11.35 5.48 6.61
CA VAL A 271 10.57 5.78 5.39
C VAL A 271 11.40 6.60 4.41
N LEU A 272 11.99 7.72 4.86
CA LEU A 272 12.75 8.63 4.00
C LEU A 272 14.13 8.08 3.59
N GLU A 273 14.79 7.29 4.44
CA GLU A 273 16.05 6.61 4.09
C GLU A 273 15.87 5.57 2.96
N ASN A 274 14.64 5.15 2.68
CA ASN A 274 14.28 4.31 1.52
C ASN A 274 13.83 5.13 0.29
N ASP A 275 14.14 6.43 0.25
CA ASP A 275 13.79 7.33 -0.87
C ASP A 275 12.27 7.37 -1.17
N TYR A 276 11.45 7.16 -0.13
CA TYR A 276 10.00 7.20 -0.27
C TYR A 276 9.45 8.61 -0.01
N HIS A 277 8.84 9.21 -1.03
CA HIS A 277 8.29 10.58 -1.02
C HIS A 277 6.80 10.62 -1.40
N GLY A 278 6.13 9.48 -1.32
CA GLY A 278 4.71 9.33 -1.68
C GLY A 278 3.74 9.74 -0.57
N TRP A 279 2.58 9.09 -0.56
CA TRP A 279 1.52 9.31 0.42
C TRP A 279 1.78 8.54 1.73
N VAL A 280 1.68 9.25 2.84
CA VAL A 280 1.68 8.71 4.20
C VAL A 280 0.28 8.92 4.75
N GLY A 281 -0.48 7.83 4.83
CA GLY A 281 -1.89 7.83 5.21
C GLY A 281 -2.07 7.84 6.72
N ILE A 282 -2.79 8.81 7.24
CA ILE A 282 -3.21 8.83 8.65
C ILE A 282 -4.20 7.69 8.88
N GLU A 283 -3.91 6.82 9.84
CA GLU A 283 -4.83 5.81 10.29
C GLU A 283 -4.91 5.76 11.82
N TRP A 284 -5.87 6.51 12.36
CA TRP A 284 -6.17 6.53 13.79
C TRP A 284 -7.03 5.33 14.19
N GLU A 285 -6.56 4.54 15.15
CA GLU A 285 -7.30 3.40 15.74
C GLU A 285 -7.36 3.44 17.28
N GLY A 286 -7.00 4.55 17.89
CA GLY A 286 -7.16 4.75 19.32
C GLY A 286 -8.64 4.87 19.75
N SER A 287 -8.88 4.66 21.03
CA SER A 287 -10.21 4.83 21.63
C SER A 287 -10.39 6.20 22.29
N ASP A 288 -9.30 6.83 22.68
CA ASP A 288 -9.24 8.14 23.31
C ASP A 288 -7.95 8.85 22.81
N PRO A 289 -8.08 10.07 22.33
CA PRO A 289 -9.28 10.90 22.16
C PRO A 289 -10.25 10.42 21.06
N SER A 290 -11.27 11.26 20.75
CA SER A 290 -12.21 10.98 19.65
C SER A 290 -11.51 10.79 18.30
N GLU A 291 -12.19 10.19 17.31
CA GLU A 291 -11.63 10.01 15.96
C GLU A 291 -11.16 11.34 15.35
N ILE A 292 -11.96 12.39 15.51
CA ILE A 292 -11.63 13.73 14.98
C ILE A 292 -10.34 14.27 15.61
N GLU A 293 -10.22 14.21 16.92
CA GLU A 293 -9.02 14.69 17.63
C GLU A 293 -7.80 13.81 17.35
N GLY A 294 -7.98 12.47 17.30
CA GLY A 294 -6.92 11.54 16.96
C GLY A 294 -6.35 11.78 15.56
N VAL A 295 -7.18 12.06 14.56
CA VAL A 295 -6.74 12.44 13.22
C VAL A 295 -5.97 13.77 13.25
N LYS A 296 -6.44 14.80 13.99
CA LYS A 296 -5.76 16.08 14.13
C LYS A 296 -4.38 15.93 14.78
N LEU A 297 -4.29 15.13 15.83
CA LEU A 297 -3.03 14.84 16.52
C LEU A 297 -2.04 14.11 15.60
N THR A 298 -2.51 13.08 14.87
CA THR A 298 -1.68 12.34 13.94
C THR A 298 -1.19 13.26 12.80
N LYS A 299 -2.07 14.12 12.27
CA LYS A 299 -1.66 15.12 11.26
C LYS A 299 -0.57 16.04 11.79
N SER A 300 -0.76 16.60 12.99
CA SER A 300 0.23 17.49 13.62
C SER A 300 1.57 16.78 13.84
N LEU A 301 1.55 15.50 14.22
CA LEU A 301 2.74 14.67 14.37
C LEU A 301 3.46 14.49 13.02
N LEU A 302 2.74 14.17 11.94
CA LEU A 302 3.34 14.04 10.60
C LEU A 302 3.89 15.38 10.08
N GLU A 303 3.20 16.50 10.30
CA GLU A 303 3.70 17.83 9.95
C GLU A 303 4.97 18.22 10.72
N LYS A 304 5.09 17.77 11.98
CA LYS A 304 6.32 17.92 12.77
C LYS A 304 7.46 17.10 12.14
N GLN A 305 7.16 15.87 11.68
CA GLN A 305 8.14 15.04 10.97
C GLN A 305 8.56 15.64 9.62
N GLN A 306 7.63 16.19 8.85
CA GLN A 306 7.95 16.91 7.60
C GLN A 306 8.96 18.04 7.84
N LYS A 307 8.75 18.85 8.89
CA LYS A 307 9.65 19.96 9.24
C LYS A 307 11.01 19.52 9.76
N ALA A 308 11.05 18.40 10.48
CA ALA A 308 12.29 17.89 11.07
C ALA A 308 13.19 17.19 10.05
N LEU A 309 12.61 16.65 8.98
CA LEU A 309 13.28 15.80 7.99
C LEU A 309 13.40 16.46 6.59
N ALA A 310 12.91 17.69 6.42
CA ALA A 310 13.11 18.53 5.24
C ALA A 310 14.53 19.12 5.24
#